data_4f42fc9fa5cdf96465930ab6f5e218bb
#
_entry.id   4f42fc9fa5cdf96465930ab6f5e218bb
#
_cell.length_a   1.000
_cell.length_b   1.000
_cell.length_c   1.000
_cell.angle_alpha   90.00
_cell.angle_beta   90.00
_cell.angle_gamma   90.00
#
_symmetry.space_group_name_H-M   'P 1'
#
loop_
_entity.id
_entity.type
_entity.pdbx_description
1 polymer ?
#
loop_
_entity_poly.entity_id
_entity_poly.type
_entity_poly.pdbx_seq_one_letter_code
_entity_poly.pdbx_strand_id
1 'polypeptide(L)'
;GVKTSLQGQTNLKNLYAIGETSCTGLHGANRMASNSLLECVVFAKSSAEDIKLNFDYESADIDEWDNSKVITAGENIIIAHNWDATRRLMWDYVGVVRSNDRLNMAKENLKLIYEEVESFYRNFELTSDFIELRNLVLVAKIIIESALARKESRGLHYNIDFPDLNKSAVPSIISK
;
A
#
# COMPACT_ATOMS: atom_id res chain seq x y z
N GLY A 1 -2.88 -0.85 -5.41
CA GLY A 1 -2.40 -2.24 -5.38
C GLY A 1 -1.06 -2.43 -6.06
N VAL A 2 -0.44 -3.56 -5.84
CA VAL A 2 0.82 -3.94 -6.50
C VAL A 2 0.56 -4.18 -7.98
N LYS A 3 1.31 -3.54 -8.87
CA LYS A 3 1.18 -3.75 -10.32
C LYS A 3 1.61 -5.17 -10.69
N THR A 4 0.76 -5.88 -11.43
CA THR A 4 1.01 -7.27 -11.83
C THR A 4 0.72 -7.51 -13.31
N SER A 5 1.25 -8.62 -13.85
CA SER A 5 0.86 -9.18 -15.14
C SER A 5 -0.51 -9.90 -15.02
N LEU A 6 -1.01 -10.41 -16.13
CA LEU A 6 -2.20 -11.28 -16.15
C LEU A 6 -1.97 -12.65 -15.47
N GLN A 7 -0.75 -13.01 -15.20
CA GLN A 7 -0.36 -14.19 -14.43
C GLN A 7 -0.10 -13.87 -12.95
N GLY A 8 -0.34 -12.63 -12.52
CA GLY A 8 -0.11 -12.19 -11.16
C GLY A 8 1.35 -11.91 -10.81
N GLN A 9 2.27 -11.98 -11.77
CA GLN A 9 3.69 -11.71 -11.55
C GLN A 9 3.92 -10.22 -11.28
N THR A 10 4.77 -9.92 -10.29
CA THR A 10 5.24 -8.56 -10.03
C THR A 10 6.53 -8.27 -10.83
N ASN A 11 7.13 -7.10 -10.62
CA ASN A 11 8.45 -6.78 -11.16
C ASN A 11 9.63 -7.41 -10.39
N LEU A 12 9.36 -8.09 -9.28
CA LEU A 12 10.34 -8.86 -8.54
C LEU A 12 10.26 -10.33 -8.94
N LYS A 13 11.41 -10.93 -9.26
CA LYS A 13 11.50 -12.36 -9.64
C LYS A 13 10.88 -13.24 -8.54
N ASN A 14 10.08 -14.21 -8.93
CA ASN A 14 9.40 -15.17 -8.04
C ASN A 14 8.42 -14.56 -7.02
N LEU A 15 8.04 -13.28 -7.17
CA LEU A 15 7.02 -12.65 -6.34
C LEU A 15 5.74 -12.43 -7.14
N TYR A 16 4.64 -12.98 -6.63
CA TYR A 16 3.30 -12.85 -7.18
C TYR A 16 2.41 -12.04 -6.24
N ALA A 17 1.45 -11.30 -6.81
CA ALA A 17 0.40 -10.64 -6.06
C ALA A 17 -0.94 -10.85 -6.76
N ILE A 18 -1.93 -11.30 -5.99
CA ILE A 18 -3.27 -11.61 -6.49
C ILE A 18 -4.34 -11.04 -5.54
N GLY A 19 -5.57 -10.96 -6.00
CA GLY A 19 -6.68 -10.46 -5.21
C GLY A 19 -6.63 -8.97 -4.96
N GLU A 20 -7.16 -8.52 -3.85
CA GLU A 20 -7.31 -7.08 -3.53
C GLU A 20 -5.99 -6.32 -3.39
N THR A 21 -4.91 -7.01 -3.09
CA THR A 21 -3.57 -6.40 -3.02
C THR A 21 -2.99 -6.10 -4.40
N SER A 22 -3.47 -6.75 -5.46
CA SER A 22 -2.98 -6.55 -6.83
C SER A 22 -3.65 -5.38 -7.55
N CYS A 23 -2.97 -4.89 -8.58
CA CYS A 23 -3.52 -3.95 -9.56
C CYS A 23 -3.33 -4.53 -10.97
N THR A 24 -4.32 -5.27 -11.43
CA THR A 24 -4.36 -5.91 -12.75
C THR A 24 -4.85 -4.96 -13.85
N GLY A 25 -5.46 -3.82 -13.47
CA GLY A 25 -6.13 -2.91 -14.38
C GLY A 25 -7.60 -3.24 -14.66
N LEU A 26 -8.11 -4.38 -14.18
CA LEU A 26 -9.48 -4.83 -14.40
C LEU A 26 -10.53 -3.80 -13.96
N HIS A 27 -10.31 -3.16 -12.82
CA HIS A 27 -11.29 -2.28 -12.20
C HIS A 27 -11.30 -0.84 -12.76
N GLY A 28 -10.35 -0.49 -13.61
CA GLY A 28 -10.25 0.88 -14.14
C GLY A 28 -10.12 1.92 -13.04
N ALA A 29 -10.94 2.99 -13.11
CA ALA A 29 -10.89 4.09 -12.15
C ALA A 29 -11.66 3.81 -10.84
N ASN A 30 -12.50 2.79 -10.80
CA ASN A 30 -13.30 2.43 -9.64
C ASN A 30 -13.64 0.94 -9.65
N ARG A 31 -13.50 0.30 -8.49
CA ARG A 31 -13.82 -1.12 -8.32
C ARG A 31 -15.34 -1.35 -8.23
N MET A 32 -15.84 -2.33 -8.98
CA MET A 32 -17.16 -2.89 -8.76
C MET A 32 -17.07 -4.07 -7.80
N ALA A 33 -17.82 -4.03 -6.71
CA ALA A 33 -17.71 -4.98 -5.60
C ALA A 33 -17.82 -6.46 -6.02
N SER A 34 -18.73 -6.79 -6.91
CA SER A 34 -18.95 -8.17 -7.38
C SER A 34 -17.76 -8.75 -8.17
N ASN A 35 -16.97 -7.90 -8.83
CA ASN A 35 -15.85 -8.35 -9.65
C ASN A 35 -14.62 -8.74 -8.84
N SER A 36 -14.49 -8.27 -7.60
CA SER A 36 -13.31 -8.54 -6.77
C SER A 36 -13.13 -10.03 -6.50
N LEU A 37 -14.19 -10.74 -6.17
CA LEU A 37 -14.11 -12.18 -5.89
C LEU A 37 -13.78 -12.99 -7.14
N LEU A 38 -14.34 -12.63 -8.30
CA LEU A 38 -14.02 -13.27 -9.57
C LEU A 38 -12.57 -13.04 -9.95
N GLU A 39 -12.05 -11.83 -9.74
CA GLU A 39 -10.64 -11.51 -9.94
C GLU A 39 -9.74 -12.40 -9.08
N CYS A 40 -10.05 -12.53 -7.78
CA CYS A 40 -9.28 -13.38 -6.88
C CYS A 40 -9.18 -14.82 -7.40
N VAL A 41 -10.29 -15.43 -7.80
CA VAL A 41 -10.33 -16.82 -8.27
C VAL A 41 -9.59 -17.00 -9.60
N VAL A 42 -9.84 -16.12 -10.56
CA VAL A 42 -9.23 -16.21 -11.91
C VAL A 42 -7.72 -16.03 -11.85
N PHE A 43 -7.27 -14.99 -11.14
CA PHE A 43 -5.82 -14.72 -11.05
C PHE A 43 -5.10 -15.70 -10.14
N ALA A 44 -5.74 -16.26 -9.10
CA ALA A 44 -5.16 -17.36 -8.32
C ALA A 44 -4.88 -18.58 -9.19
N LYS A 45 -5.84 -18.96 -10.05
CA LYS A 45 -5.67 -20.06 -11.00
C LYS A 45 -4.54 -19.75 -12.01
N SER A 46 -4.58 -18.58 -12.64
CA SER A 46 -3.57 -18.16 -13.62
C SER A 46 -2.15 -18.15 -13.03
N SER A 47 -1.99 -17.63 -11.80
CA SER A 47 -0.72 -17.62 -11.10
C SER A 47 -0.24 -19.04 -10.77
N ALA A 48 -1.14 -19.90 -10.30
CA ALA A 48 -0.78 -21.28 -10.00
C ALA A 48 -0.32 -22.07 -11.24
N GLU A 49 -0.95 -21.84 -12.41
CA GLU A 49 -0.53 -22.42 -13.68
C GLU A 49 0.83 -21.89 -14.12
N ASP A 50 1.06 -20.59 -14.00
CA ASP A 50 2.35 -19.97 -14.33
C ASP A 50 3.49 -20.46 -13.42
N ILE A 51 3.25 -20.54 -12.11
CA ILE A 51 4.22 -21.09 -11.15
C ILE A 51 4.59 -22.52 -11.49
N LYS A 52 3.62 -23.35 -11.84
CA LYS A 52 3.88 -24.76 -12.22
C LYS A 52 4.78 -24.90 -13.44
N LEU A 53 4.70 -23.95 -14.39
CA LEU A 53 5.41 -24.00 -15.65
C LEU A 53 6.78 -23.32 -15.59
N ASN A 54 6.88 -22.24 -14.84
CA ASN A 54 7.98 -21.29 -14.92
C ASN A 54 8.73 -21.08 -13.60
N PHE A 55 8.34 -21.78 -12.52
CA PHE A 55 8.99 -21.61 -11.23
C PHE A 55 10.41 -22.19 -11.25
N ASP A 56 11.37 -21.30 -11.15
CA ASP A 56 12.78 -21.64 -11.00
C ASP A 56 13.13 -21.58 -9.51
N TYR A 57 13.34 -22.76 -8.91
CA TYR A 57 13.67 -22.86 -7.50
C TYR A 57 15.16 -22.59 -7.31
N GLU A 58 15.49 -21.40 -6.86
CA GLU A 58 16.78 -21.12 -6.27
C GLU A 58 16.64 -21.21 -4.75
N SER A 59 17.36 -22.14 -4.10
CA SER A 59 17.41 -22.13 -2.64
C SER A 59 18.21 -20.90 -2.21
N ALA A 60 17.57 -19.99 -1.48
CA ALA A 60 18.28 -18.91 -0.81
C ALA A 60 18.74 -19.41 0.56
N ASP A 61 20.01 -19.24 0.85
CA ASP A 61 20.52 -19.36 2.21
C ASP A 61 20.05 -18.10 2.96
N ILE A 62 19.09 -18.25 3.86
CA ILE A 62 18.53 -17.14 4.63
C ILE A 62 19.15 -17.22 6.02
N ASP A 63 19.88 -16.18 6.38
CA ASP A 63 20.42 -16.04 7.73
C ASP A 63 19.30 -16.09 8.77
N GLU A 64 19.61 -16.69 9.94
CA GLU A 64 18.68 -16.65 11.06
C GLU A 64 18.43 -15.20 11.50
N TRP A 65 17.21 -14.92 11.95
CA TRP A 65 16.85 -13.60 12.45
C TRP A 65 17.65 -13.27 13.72
N ASP A 66 18.48 -12.23 13.65
CA ASP A 66 19.26 -11.73 14.81
C ASP A 66 18.49 -10.63 15.54
N ASN A 67 17.99 -10.96 16.72
CA ASN A 67 17.32 -10.02 17.63
C ASN A 67 18.19 -9.54 18.80
N SER A 68 19.48 -9.87 18.81
CA SER A 68 20.40 -9.55 19.92
C SER A 68 20.56 -8.05 20.18
N LYS A 69 20.25 -7.21 19.21
CA LYS A 69 20.38 -5.75 19.27
C LYS A 69 19.07 -5.01 19.53
N VAL A 70 17.95 -5.71 19.66
CA VAL A 70 16.65 -5.09 19.87
C VAL A 70 16.25 -5.10 21.34
N ILE A 71 15.50 -4.09 21.74
CA ILE A 71 15.00 -3.93 23.09
C ILE A 71 13.52 -4.34 23.11
N THR A 72 13.11 -5.10 24.11
CA THR A 72 11.67 -5.40 24.31
C THR A 72 10.94 -4.09 24.63
N ALA A 73 9.95 -3.73 23.86
CA ALA A 73 9.15 -2.54 24.08
C ALA A 73 8.33 -2.70 25.37
N GLY A 74 8.55 -1.82 26.35
CA GLY A 74 7.83 -1.84 27.62
C GLY A 74 6.39 -1.36 27.54
N GLU A 75 5.96 -0.69 26.46
CA GLU A 75 4.64 -0.09 26.35
C GLU A 75 4.08 -0.15 24.91
N ASN A 76 2.86 -0.66 24.77
CA ASN A 76 2.12 -0.67 23.51
C ASN A 76 1.41 0.67 23.18
N ILE A 77 1.59 1.70 24.03
CA ILE A 77 0.94 3.00 23.90
C ILE A 77 1.27 3.66 22.55
N ILE A 78 2.53 3.56 22.12
CA ILE A 78 2.99 4.17 20.86
C ILE A 78 2.30 3.53 19.65
N ILE A 79 2.10 2.21 19.67
CA ILE A 79 1.41 1.49 18.58
C ILE A 79 -0.03 1.98 18.48
N ALA A 80 -0.78 1.97 19.59
CA ALA A 80 -2.18 2.38 19.62
C ALA A 80 -2.35 3.86 19.23
N HIS A 81 -1.47 4.74 19.74
CA HIS A 81 -1.51 6.16 19.43
C HIS A 81 -1.29 6.44 17.94
N ASN A 82 -0.24 5.89 17.36
CA ASN A 82 0.09 6.12 15.95
C ASN A 82 -0.91 5.45 15.00
N TRP A 83 -1.50 4.33 15.40
CA TRP A 83 -2.59 3.70 14.69
C TRP A 83 -3.81 4.63 14.58
N ASP A 84 -4.27 5.16 15.71
CA ASP A 84 -5.41 6.08 15.75
C ASP A 84 -5.09 7.40 15.05
N ALA A 85 -3.91 7.96 15.24
CA ALA A 85 -3.46 9.19 14.59
C ALA A 85 -3.47 9.03 13.06
N THR A 86 -2.92 7.92 12.55
CA THR A 86 -2.90 7.64 11.09
C THR A 86 -4.32 7.50 10.54
N ARG A 87 -5.21 6.77 11.21
CA ARG A 87 -6.59 6.59 10.76
C ARG A 87 -7.36 7.90 10.73
N ARG A 88 -7.24 8.74 11.78
CA ARG A 88 -7.89 10.06 11.83
C ARG A 88 -7.33 10.99 10.76
N LEU A 89 -6.02 11.03 10.58
CA LEU A 89 -5.37 11.81 9.53
C LEU A 89 -5.92 11.46 8.15
N MET A 90 -6.00 10.17 7.84
CA MET A 90 -6.51 9.71 6.55
C MET A 90 -7.99 10.02 6.36
N TRP A 91 -8.79 9.90 7.43
CA TRP A 91 -10.22 10.22 7.39
C TRP A 91 -10.47 11.71 7.16
N ASP A 92 -9.78 12.57 7.90
CA ASP A 92 -10.05 14.02 7.92
C ASP A 92 -9.48 14.74 6.70
N TYR A 93 -8.31 14.33 6.22
CA TYR A 93 -7.57 15.04 5.17
C TYR A 93 -7.54 14.34 3.82
N VAL A 94 -7.69 13.01 3.78
CA VAL A 94 -7.54 12.18 2.56
C VAL A 94 -8.85 11.47 2.17
N GLY A 95 -9.95 11.88 2.76
CA GLY A 95 -11.28 11.31 2.54
C GLY A 95 -11.83 11.52 1.12
N VAL A 96 -13.16 11.52 0.98
CA VAL A 96 -13.86 11.52 -0.32
C VAL A 96 -13.59 12.80 -1.11
N VAL A 97 -13.66 13.97 -0.44
CA VAL A 97 -13.41 15.27 -1.06
C VAL A 97 -12.01 15.74 -0.66
N ARG A 98 -11.15 15.89 -1.65
CA ARG A 98 -9.73 16.24 -1.49
C ARG A 98 -9.43 17.63 -2.00
N SER A 99 -8.37 18.23 -1.46
CA SER A 99 -7.71 19.41 -2.00
C SER A 99 -6.19 19.25 -1.86
N ASN A 100 -5.41 19.95 -2.66
CA ASN A 100 -3.96 19.91 -2.53
C ASN A 100 -3.49 20.36 -1.15
N ASP A 101 -4.13 21.38 -0.57
CA ASP A 101 -3.78 21.86 0.76
C ASP A 101 -3.98 20.78 1.82
N ARG A 102 -5.14 20.10 1.83
CA ARG A 102 -5.40 18.98 2.75
C ARG A 102 -4.42 17.83 2.55
N LEU A 103 -4.16 17.46 1.31
CA LEU A 103 -3.22 16.37 0.99
C LEU A 103 -1.79 16.71 1.40
N ASN A 104 -1.34 17.96 1.24
CA ASN A 104 -0.03 18.40 1.71
C ASN A 104 0.05 18.41 3.24
N MET A 105 -0.99 18.88 3.93
CA MET A 105 -1.07 18.81 5.41
C MET A 105 -1.01 17.35 5.88
N ALA A 106 -1.73 16.43 5.21
CA ALA A 106 -1.66 15.01 5.51
C ALA A 106 -0.25 14.44 5.30
N LYS A 107 0.42 14.83 4.23
CA LYS A 107 1.78 14.40 3.92
C LYS A 107 2.78 14.81 5.00
N GLU A 108 2.74 16.09 5.42
CA GLU A 108 3.65 16.60 6.46
C GLU A 108 3.40 15.94 7.83
N ASN A 109 2.14 15.80 8.22
CA ASN A 109 1.79 15.13 9.48
C ASN A 109 2.16 13.64 9.47
N LEU A 110 1.89 12.93 8.35
CA LEU A 110 2.24 11.52 8.23
C LEU A 110 3.74 11.29 8.25
N LYS A 111 4.54 12.25 7.77
CA LYS A 111 6.00 12.16 7.81
C LYS A 111 6.53 11.98 9.23
N LEU A 112 5.99 12.72 10.20
CA LEU A 112 6.41 12.60 11.59
C LEU A 112 6.08 11.21 12.16
N ILE A 113 4.86 10.71 11.90
CA ILE A 113 4.45 9.37 12.30
C ILE A 113 5.34 8.31 11.63
N TYR A 114 5.63 8.47 10.35
CA TYR A 114 6.49 7.55 9.60
C TYR A 114 7.91 7.48 10.17
N GLU A 115 8.51 8.62 10.49
CA GLU A 115 9.85 8.70 11.07
C GLU A 115 9.90 8.03 12.46
N GLU A 116 8.88 8.23 13.28
CA GLU A 116 8.75 7.58 14.58
C GLU A 116 8.62 6.06 14.44
N VAL A 117 7.70 5.60 13.58
CA VAL A 117 7.47 4.18 13.33
C VAL A 117 8.72 3.49 12.76
N GLU A 118 9.42 4.11 11.82
CA GLU A 118 10.67 3.56 11.28
C GLU A 118 11.80 3.52 12.31
N SER A 119 11.87 4.51 13.22
CA SER A 119 12.82 4.49 14.36
C SER A 119 12.53 3.32 15.29
N PHE A 120 11.27 3.08 15.61
CA PHE A 120 10.85 1.93 16.42
C PHE A 120 11.18 0.60 15.74
N TYR A 121 10.91 0.48 14.43
CA TYR A 121 11.18 -0.73 13.65
C TYR A 121 12.66 -1.17 13.72
N ARG A 122 13.56 -0.22 13.87
CA ARG A 122 15.01 -0.50 13.90
C ARG A 122 15.54 -0.85 15.30
N ASN A 123 14.82 -0.46 16.34
CA ASN A 123 15.37 -0.49 17.70
C ASN A 123 14.64 -1.46 18.64
N PHE A 124 13.41 -1.87 18.30
CA PHE A 124 12.58 -2.67 19.18
C PHE A 124 12.20 -4.02 18.56
N GLU A 125 11.88 -4.96 19.45
CA GLU A 125 11.39 -6.28 19.06
C GLU A 125 10.12 -6.17 18.21
N LEU A 126 10.08 -6.91 17.11
CA LEU A 126 8.96 -6.87 16.16
C LEU A 126 7.80 -7.70 16.67
N THR A 127 6.66 -7.06 16.82
CA THR A 127 5.37 -7.71 17.09
C THR A 127 4.46 -7.63 15.85
N SER A 128 3.43 -8.47 15.79
CA SER A 128 2.44 -8.42 14.71
C SER A 128 1.78 -7.05 14.59
N ASP A 129 1.37 -6.48 15.73
CA ASP A 129 0.69 -5.17 15.78
C ASP A 129 1.61 -4.05 15.27
N PHE A 130 2.90 -4.17 15.54
CA PHE A 130 3.87 -3.19 15.08
C PHE A 130 4.13 -3.29 13.56
N ILE A 131 4.20 -4.50 13.02
CA ILE A 131 4.31 -4.73 11.57
C ILE A 131 3.06 -4.19 10.86
N GLU A 132 1.87 -4.42 11.42
CA GLU A 132 0.62 -3.90 10.88
C GLU A 132 0.59 -2.37 10.89
N LEU A 133 1.01 -1.73 11.99
CA LEU A 133 1.14 -0.27 12.06
C LEU A 133 2.08 0.26 10.98
N ARG A 134 3.26 -0.33 10.85
CA ARG A 134 4.22 0.07 9.81
C ARG A 134 3.63 -0.03 8.41
N ASN A 135 2.94 -1.12 8.13
CA ASN A 135 2.27 -1.33 6.85
C ASN A 135 1.14 -0.31 6.63
N LEU A 136 0.34 -0.01 7.65
CA LEU A 136 -0.71 1.01 7.60
C LEU A 136 -0.14 2.39 7.22
N VAL A 137 0.93 2.81 7.90
CA VAL A 137 1.59 4.11 7.65
C VAL A 137 2.20 4.17 6.26
N LEU A 138 2.82 3.08 5.79
CA LEU A 138 3.38 2.99 4.44
C LEU A 138 2.29 3.08 3.37
N VAL A 139 1.17 2.36 3.54
CA VAL A 139 0.02 2.41 2.63
C VAL A 139 -0.60 3.82 2.62
N ALA A 140 -0.76 4.45 3.78
CA ALA A 140 -1.24 5.83 3.88
C ALA A 140 -0.35 6.80 3.09
N LYS A 141 0.98 6.67 3.21
CA LYS A 141 1.95 7.46 2.44
C LYS A 141 1.75 7.29 0.93
N ILE A 142 1.65 6.05 0.45
CA ILE A 142 1.46 5.75 -0.98
C ILE A 142 0.14 6.34 -1.48
N ILE A 143 -0.94 6.28 -0.70
CA ILE A 143 -2.24 6.86 -1.07
C ILE A 143 -2.14 8.38 -1.19
N ILE A 144 -1.52 9.06 -0.23
CA ILE A 144 -1.35 10.53 -0.26
C ILE A 144 -0.52 10.95 -1.46
N GLU A 145 0.62 10.30 -1.70
CA GLU A 145 1.49 10.59 -2.84
C GLU A 145 0.79 10.35 -4.18
N SER A 146 0.04 9.25 -4.31
CA SER A 146 -0.77 8.96 -5.49
C SER A 146 -1.85 10.01 -5.73
N ALA A 147 -2.52 10.46 -4.66
CA ALA A 147 -3.55 11.48 -4.74
C ALA A 147 -2.98 12.85 -5.13
N LEU A 148 -1.82 13.23 -4.58
CA LEU A 148 -1.11 14.47 -4.94
C LEU A 148 -0.60 14.47 -6.38
N ALA A 149 -0.15 13.31 -6.87
CA ALA A 149 0.34 13.17 -8.24
C ALA A 149 -0.77 13.28 -9.30
N ARG A 150 -2.01 12.91 -8.94
CA ARG A 150 -3.15 12.91 -9.88
C ARG A 150 -3.80 14.28 -9.98
N LYS A 151 -3.66 14.92 -11.14
CA LYS A 151 -4.19 16.26 -11.43
C LYS A 151 -5.47 16.20 -12.28
N GLU A 152 -6.41 15.37 -11.85
CA GLU A 152 -7.76 15.21 -12.41
C GLU A 152 -8.68 14.63 -11.34
N SER A 153 -9.98 14.71 -11.55
CA SER A 153 -10.98 13.96 -10.77
C SER A 153 -11.52 12.81 -11.60
N ARG A 154 -11.32 11.54 -11.13
CA ARG A 154 -11.69 10.33 -11.87
C ARG A 154 -12.01 9.18 -10.91
N GLY A 155 -13.12 8.51 -11.12
CA GLY A 155 -13.59 7.44 -10.25
C GLY A 155 -13.87 7.95 -8.85
N LEU A 156 -13.25 7.33 -7.84
CA LEU A 156 -13.39 7.76 -6.44
C LEU A 156 -12.41 8.89 -6.05
N HIS A 157 -11.46 9.23 -6.90
CA HIS A 157 -10.58 10.37 -6.66
C HIS A 157 -11.26 11.66 -7.10
N TYR A 158 -11.72 12.45 -6.15
CA TYR A 158 -12.26 13.79 -6.38
C TYR A 158 -11.40 14.83 -5.68
N ASN A 159 -10.83 15.75 -6.47
CA ASN A 159 -10.00 16.86 -5.98
C ASN A 159 -10.59 18.18 -6.46
N ILE A 160 -10.98 19.06 -5.50
CA ILE A 160 -11.62 20.35 -5.81
C ILE A 160 -10.70 21.28 -6.61
N ASP A 161 -9.38 21.12 -6.52
CA ASP A 161 -8.40 21.92 -7.28
C ASP A 161 -8.24 21.42 -8.74
N PHE A 162 -8.70 20.19 -9.03
CA PHE A 162 -8.68 19.56 -10.34
C PHE A 162 -9.99 18.81 -10.59
N PRO A 163 -11.13 19.52 -10.73
CA PRO A 163 -12.44 18.87 -10.83
C PRO A 163 -12.67 18.13 -12.16
N ASP A 164 -11.92 18.50 -13.19
CA ASP A 164 -12.14 17.99 -14.54
C ASP A 164 -11.35 16.69 -14.81
N LEU A 165 -11.81 15.94 -15.80
CA LEU A 165 -11.12 14.76 -16.32
C LEU A 165 -10.01 15.17 -17.29
N ASN A 166 -8.85 14.53 -17.19
CA ASN A 166 -7.85 14.60 -18.23
C ASN A 166 -8.34 13.88 -19.52
N LYS A 167 -7.88 14.35 -20.66
CA LYS A 167 -8.24 13.77 -21.98
C LYS A 167 -7.88 12.28 -22.07
N SER A 168 -6.80 11.89 -21.44
CA SER A 168 -6.32 10.50 -21.41
C SER A 168 -6.33 9.98 -19.99
N ALA A 169 -6.92 8.80 -19.78
CA ALA A 169 -6.85 8.08 -18.53
C ALA A 169 -5.48 7.38 -18.42
N VAL A 170 -4.68 7.80 -17.46
CA VAL A 170 -3.39 7.17 -17.15
C VAL A 170 -3.38 6.64 -15.73
N PRO A 171 -2.78 5.46 -15.48
CA PRO A 171 -2.65 4.93 -14.12
C PRO A 171 -1.72 5.82 -13.29
N SER A 172 -1.99 5.93 -11.98
CA SER A 172 -1.03 6.47 -11.01
C SER A 172 -0.06 5.36 -10.63
N ILE A 173 1.22 5.55 -10.92
CA ILE A 173 2.28 4.58 -10.61
C ILE A 173 3.30 5.26 -9.72
N ILE A 174 3.58 4.64 -8.57
CA ILE A 174 4.68 5.02 -7.68
C ILE A 174 5.69 3.88 -7.73
N SER A 175 6.93 4.21 -8.04
CA SER A 175 8.07 3.29 -8.00
C SER A 175 9.18 3.90 -7.14
N LYS A 176 9.96 3.03 -6.53
CA LYS A 176 11.21 3.41 -5.85
C LYS A 176 12.28 3.66 -6.89
#